data_8102dfff1ca78787c9f0cfbb05e325b6
#
_entry.id   8102dfff1ca78787c9f0cfbb05e325b6
#
_cell.length_a   1.000
_cell.length_b   1.000
_cell.length_c   1.000
_cell.angle_alpha   90.00
_cell.angle_beta   90.00
_cell.angle_gamma   90.00
#
_symmetry.space_group_name_H-M   'P 1'
#
loop_
_entity.id
_entity.type
_entity.pdbx_description
1 polymer ?
#
loop_
_entity_poly.entity_id
_entity_poly.type
_entity_poly.pdbx_seq_one_letter_code
_entity_poly.pdbx_strand_id
1 'polypeptide(L)'
;MISNCLDSRGERRGILQVSRRATWIWSICSLCVFLILFYTLSTSYFPQNQPPKPHTTNIITTNCHKKPRTDVAQNDTKTSDTALPMLLAELWKPLVHPLTERVFITDKGERFEIPADQIRWKSPLGKRVVIIDTDTRLDDKKENTMLHDCPLDIPSLPGRTGGHLNHYIYAMIHGYDYRLVRAADYPDRHGTWVKPAITKEALKTHDFVISLDSDAVFTHLDLPLEWLMNLWDVTPETLVAMAYDLDWKGDYDSRGNLILNTGFVIAQASQRTQDMFQRWEDCPRSTPGCEHWNFKWAHEQSAFSHYIRYEFNRTHDVKNIPCNHANGNEYSLNGNCECQGVFVSHNWKSKHKTPELLSRSIMTSLARRVHAQFHNDIKDLYIDASSQTYPIEGLGIQ
;
A
#
# COMPACT_ATOMS: atom_id res chain seq x y z
N MET A 1 21.10 -4.63 14.31
CA MET A 1 21.88 -3.43 13.89
C MET A 1 20.89 -2.29 13.85
N ILE A 2 21.05 -1.33 14.76
CA ILE A 2 20.18 -0.15 14.87
C ILE A 2 20.63 0.81 13.77
N SER A 3 19.80 0.96 12.73
CA SER A 3 20.01 1.97 11.70
C SER A 3 19.62 3.33 12.29
N ASN A 4 20.59 4.19 12.48
CA ASN A 4 20.39 5.56 12.94
C ASN A 4 19.75 6.40 11.81
N CYS A 5 18.49 6.70 11.92
CA CYS A 5 17.90 7.88 11.26
C CYS A 5 18.45 9.13 11.96
N LEU A 6 19.53 9.67 11.45
CA LEU A 6 20.11 10.92 11.97
C LEU A 6 19.39 12.10 11.32
N ASP A 7 18.71 12.91 12.13
CA ASP A 7 18.30 14.26 11.74
C ASP A 7 19.55 15.15 11.67
N SER A 8 19.63 15.99 10.65
CA SER A 8 20.77 16.81 10.30
C SER A 8 20.92 18.06 11.17
N ARG A 9 20.53 18.04 12.45
CA ARG A 9 20.82 19.09 13.42
C ARG A 9 21.09 18.55 14.81
N GLY A 10 22.34 18.19 15.05
CA GLY A 10 22.84 17.93 16.40
C GLY A 10 23.05 19.23 17.17
N GLU A 11 22.17 19.57 18.10
CA GLU A 11 22.50 20.46 19.21
C GLU A 11 21.64 20.13 20.45
N ARG A 12 22.34 19.77 21.54
CA ARG A 12 21.75 19.70 22.89
C ARG A 12 21.64 21.11 23.46
N ARG A 13 20.45 21.54 23.82
CA ARG A 13 20.28 22.72 24.66
C ARG A 13 19.78 22.34 26.05
N GLY A 14 20.60 22.66 27.04
CA GLY A 14 20.27 22.58 28.44
C GLY A 14 19.28 23.68 28.86
N ILE A 15 18.44 23.32 29.83
CA ILE A 15 17.38 24.17 30.40
C ILE A 15 18.01 25.18 31.35
N LEU A 16 17.78 26.47 31.11
CA LEU A 16 17.89 27.53 32.13
C LEU A 16 16.57 28.30 32.14
N GLN A 17 15.85 28.15 33.24
CA GLN A 17 14.66 28.92 33.59
C GLN A 17 15.07 30.32 34.04
N VAL A 18 14.62 31.37 33.33
CA VAL A 18 14.58 32.74 33.89
C VAL A 18 13.24 33.41 33.54
N SER A 19 12.53 33.81 34.60
CA SER A 19 11.27 34.49 34.58
C SER A 19 11.38 35.90 33.97
N ARG A 20 10.59 36.20 32.92
CA ARG A 20 10.29 37.58 32.47
C ARG A 20 8.90 37.66 31.85
N ARG A 21 7.94 38.08 32.67
CA ARG A 21 6.54 38.32 32.25
C ARG A 21 6.24 39.75 31.78
N ALA A 22 7.23 40.59 31.47
CA ALA A 22 6.99 42.00 31.18
C ALA A 22 7.39 42.52 29.78
N THR A 23 8.09 41.72 28.97
CA THR A 23 8.59 42.17 27.64
C THR A 23 7.79 41.63 26.44
N TRP A 24 6.81 40.77 26.65
CA TRP A 24 6.11 40.12 25.55
C TRP A 24 4.98 40.94 24.89
N ILE A 25 4.39 41.87 25.65
CA ILE A 25 3.23 42.65 25.14
C ILE A 25 3.65 43.67 24.08
N TRP A 26 4.82 44.32 24.26
CA TRP A 26 5.35 45.29 23.28
C TRP A 26 5.87 44.69 21.99
N SER A 27 6.37 43.45 22.04
CA SER A 27 6.85 42.75 20.83
C SER A 27 5.70 42.28 19.94
N ILE A 28 4.58 41.86 20.49
CA ILE A 28 3.42 41.40 19.73
C ILE A 28 2.73 42.59 19.03
N CYS A 29 2.57 43.74 19.70
CA CYS A 29 2.00 44.92 19.08
C CYS A 29 2.86 45.46 17.92
N SER A 30 4.20 45.46 18.05
CA SER A 30 5.11 45.86 16.95
C SER A 30 5.03 44.92 15.77
N LEU A 31 4.93 43.60 16.01
CA LEU A 31 4.81 42.60 14.93
C LEU A 31 3.49 42.74 14.17
N CYS A 32 2.38 42.97 14.87
CA CYS A 32 1.07 43.18 14.24
C CYS A 32 1.04 44.45 13.38
N VAL A 33 1.63 45.56 13.86
CA VAL A 33 1.72 46.79 13.07
C VAL A 33 2.61 46.62 11.84
N PHE A 34 3.72 45.86 11.95
CA PHE A 34 4.60 45.55 10.82
C PHE A 34 3.90 44.65 9.78
N LEU A 35 3.13 43.66 10.23
CA LEU A 35 2.37 42.79 9.32
C LEU A 35 1.23 43.52 8.60
N ILE A 36 0.57 44.46 9.26
CA ILE A 36 -0.50 45.28 8.68
C ILE A 36 0.13 46.27 7.64
N LEU A 37 1.26 46.91 7.94
CA LEU A 37 1.97 47.77 7.02
C LEU A 37 2.54 47.00 5.83
N PHE A 38 3.03 45.80 6.05
CA PHE A 38 3.51 44.94 4.97
C PHE A 38 2.37 44.47 4.06
N TYR A 39 1.21 44.15 4.64
CA TYR A 39 0.02 43.78 3.87
C TYR A 39 -0.52 44.93 3.04
N THR A 40 -0.58 46.16 3.58
CA THR A 40 -1.06 47.34 2.86
C THR A 40 -0.07 47.82 1.79
N LEU A 41 1.25 47.68 2.01
CA LEU A 41 2.25 48.00 1.02
C LEU A 41 2.34 46.94 -0.09
N SER A 42 2.17 45.67 0.23
CA SER A 42 2.17 44.59 -0.78
C SER A 42 0.97 44.67 -1.74
N THR A 43 -0.20 45.09 -1.22
CA THR A 43 -1.39 45.27 -2.07
C THR A 43 -1.31 46.51 -3.00
N SER A 44 -0.43 47.47 -2.69
CA SER A 44 -0.28 48.69 -3.48
C SER A 44 0.81 48.61 -4.58
N TYR A 45 1.71 47.66 -4.52
CA TYR A 45 2.85 47.54 -5.45
C TYR A 45 2.78 46.39 -6.44
N PHE A 46 1.84 45.47 -6.30
CA PHE A 46 1.61 44.44 -7.32
C PHE A 46 0.32 44.75 -8.10
N PRO A 47 0.39 45.05 -9.40
CA PRO A 47 -0.80 45.08 -10.22
C PRO A 47 -1.46 43.69 -10.08
N GLN A 48 -2.74 43.65 -9.68
CA GLN A 48 -3.53 42.44 -9.72
C GLN A 48 -3.52 41.89 -11.15
N ASN A 49 -2.61 40.98 -11.42
CA ASN A 49 -2.82 40.05 -12.51
C ASN A 49 -4.07 39.26 -12.16
N GLN A 50 -5.17 39.63 -12.77
CA GLN A 50 -6.38 38.76 -12.72
C GLN A 50 -5.89 37.38 -13.14
N PRO A 51 -6.28 36.34 -12.37
CA PRO A 51 -6.02 34.97 -12.80
C PRO A 51 -6.62 34.87 -14.22
N PRO A 52 -5.92 34.25 -15.17
CA PRO A 52 -6.47 34.03 -16.49
C PRO A 52 -7.85 33.40 -16.29
N LYS A 53 -8.88 33.99 -16.93
CA LYS A 53 -10.21 33.38 -16.95
C LYS A 53 -9.99 31.91 -17.26
N PRO A 54 -10.60 30.99 -16.49
CA PRO A 54 -10.48 29.59 -16.81
C PRO A 54 -10.90 29.47 -18.28
N HIS A 55 -9.96 29.09 -19.14
CA HIS A 55 -10.32 28.58 -20.44
C HIS A 55 -11.31 27.47 -20.13
N THR A 56 -12.57 27.68 -20.54
CA THR A 56 -13.55 26.64 -20.61
C THR A 56 -13.00 25.67 -21.65
N THR A 57 -12.05 24.86 -21.22
CA THR A 57 -11.80 23.60 -21.89
C THR A 57 -13.14 22.92 -21.80
N ASN A 58 -13.84 22.81 -22.92
CA ASN A 58 -14.95 21.87 -23.05
C ASN A 58 -14.34 20.54 -22.64
N ILE A 59 -14.44 20.22 -21.35
CA ILE A 59 -14.33 18.86 -20.88
C ILE A 59 -15.45 18.19 -21.64
N ILE A 60 -15.09 17.47 -22.68
CA ILE A 60 -15.96 16.46 -23.24
C ILE A 60 -16.18 15.53 -22.06
N THR A 61 -17.22 15.83 -21.28
CA THR A 61 -17.86 14.83 -20.43
C THR A 61 -18.33 13.79 -21.45
N THR A 62 -17.48 12.82 -21.70
CA THR A 62 -17.90 11.59 -22.31
C THR A 62 -18.90 11.03 -21.31
N ASN A 63 -20.18 11.38 -21.52
CA ASN A 63 -21.28 10.71 -20.89
C ASN A 63 -21.03 9.24 -21.15
N CYS A 64 -20.59 8.52 -20.16
CA CYS A 64 -20.44 7.08 -20.18
C CYS A 64 -21.88 6.51 -20.16
N HIS A 65 -22.62 6.80 -21.23
CA HIS A 65 -23.94 6.24 -21.39
C HIS A 65 -23.78 4.75 -21.57
N LYS A 66 -24.38 3.99 -20.68
CA LYS A 66 -24.63 2.54 -20.87
C LYS A 66 -24.97 2.32 -22.31
N LYS A 67 -24.05 1.78 -23.10
CA LYS A 67 -24.45 1.11 -24.34
C LYS A 67 -25.46 0.05 -23.90
N PRO A 68 -26.71 0.05 -24.44
CA PRO A 68 -27.59 -1.06 -24.13
C PRO A 68 -26.81 -2.32 -24.50
N ARG A 69 -26.80 -3.27 -23.60
CA ARG A 69 -26.28 -4.62 -23.84
C ARG A 69 -27.19 -5.18 -24.92
N THR A 70 -26.91 -4.84 -26.17
CA THR A 70 -27.50 -5.54 -27.31
C THR A 70 -26.85 -6.91 -27.25
N ASP A 71 -27.68 -7.94 -27.12
CA ASP A 71 -27.33 -9.34 -27.31
C ASP A 71 -26.80 -9.51 -28.75
N VAL A 72 -25.58 -9.06 -28.99
CA VAL A 72 -24.84 -9.35 -30.21
C VAL A 72 -24.17 -10.68 -29.96
N ALA A 73 -24.52 -11.61 -30.85
CA ALA A 73 -24.09 -13.00 -30.92
C ALA A 73 -22.69 -13.21 -30.33
N GLN A 74 -22.65 -14.13 -29.36
CA GLN A 74 -21.39 -14.72 -28.83
C GLN A 74 -20.67 -15.45 -29.95
N ASN A 75 -19.86 -14.76 -30.73
CA ASN A 75 -18.75 -15.36 -31.47
C ASN A 75 -17.67 -14.30 -31.57
N ASP A 76 -16.48 -14.61 -31.09
CA ASP A 76 -15.16 -13.97 -31.30
C ASP A 76 -14.56 -13.04 -30.24
N THR A 77 -15.16 -12.83 -29.04
CA THR A 77 -14.54 -11.98 -28.00
C THR A 77 -13.82 -12.72 -26.86
N LYS A 78 -13.86 -14.05 -26.81
CA LYS A 78 -13.20 -14.82 -25.72
C LYS A 78 -11.67 -14.81 -25.77
N THR A 79 -11.05 -14.42 -26.88
CA THR A 79 -9.60 -14.38 -27.04
C THR A 79 -8.96 -13.08 -26.52
N SER A 80 -9.71 -11.99 -26.34
CA SER A 80 -9.17 -10.71 -25.87
C SER A 80 -9.09 -10.61 -24.34
N ASP A 81 -10.03 -11.23 -23.62
CA ASP A 81 -10.11 -11.09 -22.16
C ASP A 81 -9.02 -11.85 -21.38
N THR A 82 -8.44 -12.88 -21.98
CA THR A 82 -7.29 -13.62 -21.41
C THR A 82 -5.93 -12.99 -21.77
N ALA A 83 -5.89 -12.08 -22.74
CA ALA A 83 -4.65 -11.53 -23.27
C ALA A 83 -3.95 -10.56 -22.29
N LEU A 84 -4.68 -9.67 -21.63
CA LEU A 84 -4.07 -8.64 -20.77
C LEU A 84 -3.30 -9.22 -19.57
N PRO A 85 -3.84 -10.15 -18.76
CA PRO A 85 -3.07 -10.77 -17.68
C PRO A 85 -1.81 -11.49 -18.19
N MET A 86 -1.90 -12.18 -19.32
CA MET A 86 -0.75 -12.85 -19.93
C MET A 86 0.29 -11.84 -20.42
N LEU A 87 -0.13 -10.76 -21.08
CA LEU A 87 0.77 -9.71 -21.54
C LEU A 87 1.44 -8.98 -20.40
N LEU A 88 0.73 -8.70 -19.32
CA LEU A 88 1.31 -8.11 -18.11
C LEU A 88 2.33 -9.06 -17.47
N ALA A 89 1.99 -10.33 -17.32
CA ALA A 89 2.91 -11.32 -16.77
C ALA A 89 4.18 -11.44 -17.65
N GLU A 90 4.06 -11.48 -18.97
CA GLU A 90 5.20 -11.53 -19.87
C GLU A 90 6.04 -10.24 -19.84
N LEU A 91 5.40 -9.06 -19.75
CA LEU A 91 6.09 -7.77 -19.59
C LEU A 91 6.90 -7.71 -18.30
N TRP A 92 6.34 -8.22 -17.20
CA TRP A 92 7.00 -8.21 -15.88
C TRP A 92 7.97 -9.36 -15.67
N LYS A 93 7.84 -10.46 -16.40
CA LYS A 93 8.69 -11.66 -16.25
C LYS A 93 10.20 -11.37 -16.16
N PRO A 94 10.81 -10.53 -17.02
CA PRO A 94 12.21 -10.17 -16.89
C PRO A 94 12.51 -9.22 -15.71
N LEU A 95 11.48 -8.65 -15.08
CA LEU A 95 11.60 -7.73 -13.96
C LEU A 95 11.43 -8.46 -12.62
N VAL A 96 10.66 -9.56 -12.59
CA VAL A 96 10.37 -10.30 -11.36
C VAL A 96 11.66 -10.79 -10.72
N HIS A 97 11.80 -10.47 -9.43
CA HIS A 97 12.97 -10.89 -8.65
C HIS A 97 13.03 -12.42 -8.52
N PRO A 98 14.15 -13.05 -8.88
CA PRO A 98 14.26 -14.50 -8.85
C PRO A 98 14.14 -15.06 -7.44
N LEU A 99 13.36 -16.13 -7.25
CA LEU A 99 13.24 -16.82 -5.95
C LEU A 99 14.54 -17.47 -5.48
N THR A 100 15.49 -17.66 -6.38
CA THR A 100 16.83 -18.21 -6.11
C THR A 100 17.78 -17.15 -5.55
N GLU A 101 17.47 -15.86 -5.74
CA GLU A 101 18.29 -14.78 -5.22
C GLU A 101 17.84 -14.40 -3.81
N ARG A 102 18.77 -14.51 -2.86
CA ARG A 102 18.51 -14.24 -1.45
C ARG A 102 18.48 -12.75 -1.10
N VAL A 103 19.09 -11.92 -1.92
CA VAL A 103 19.30 -10.49 -1.63
C VAL A 103 18.39 -9.66 -2.51
N PHE A 104 17.62 -8.78 -1.88
CA PHE A 104 16.85 -7.74 -2.54
C PHE A 104 17.35 -6.36 -2.08
N ILE A 105 17.53 -5.45 -3.02
CA ILE A 105 17.92 -4.05 -2.75
C ILE A 105 16.81 -3.15 -3.25
N THR A 106 16.24 -2.36 -2.33
CA THR A 106 15.19 -1.40 -2.67
C THR A 106 15.72 -0.26 -3.56
N ASP A 107 14.81 0.55 -4.10
CA ASP A 107 15.16 1.79 -4.82
C ASP A 107 15.87 2.83 -3.94
N LYS A 108 15.70 2.76 -2.62
CA LYS A 108 16.41 3.60 -1.65
C LYS A 108 17.77 3.03 -1.22
N GLY A 109 18.17 1.87 -1.76
CA GLY A 109 19.44 1.22 -1.44
C GLY A 109 19.40 0.38 -0.15
N GLU A 110 18.24 0.16 0.46
CA GLU A 110 18.11 -0.72 1.62
C GLU A 110 18.27 -2.19 1.17
N ARG A 111 19.10 -2.95 1.90
CA ARG A 111 19.43 -4.33 1.59
C ARG A 111 18.70 -5.29 2.52
N PHE A 112 17.95 -6.19 1.93
CA PHE A 112 17.29 -7.30 2.63
C PHE A 112 17.87 -8.62 2.15
N GLU A 113 18.06 -9.57 3.08
CA GLU A 113 18.65 -10.87 2.76
C GLU A 113 17.90 -11.99 3.47
N ILE A 114 17.48 -12.99 2.71
CA ILE A 114 16.87 -14.20 3.26
C ILE A 114 17.95 -15.07 3.87
N PRO A 115 17.87 -15.46 5.18
CA PRO A 115 18.74 -16.47 5.75
C PRO A 115 18.67 -17.78 4.98
N ALA A 116 19.82 -18.46 4.82
CA ALA A 116 19.91 -19.65 3.95
C ALA A 116 18.97 -20.79 4.40
N ASP A 117 18.71 -20.89 5.69
CA ASP A 117 17.83 -21.89 6.31
C ASP A 117 16.35 -21.54 6.23
N GLN A 118 15.99 -20.33 5.76
CA GLN A 118 14.60 -19.88 5.59
C GLN A 118 14.06 -20.04 4.17
N ILE A 119 14.86 -20.54 3.21
CA ILE A 119 14.43 -20.72 1.82
C ILE A 119 13.56 -21.98 1.71
N ARG A 120 12.24 -21.83 1.87
CA ARG A 120 11.24 -22.90 1.78
C ARG A 120 10.42 -22.81 0.50
N TRP A 121 9.98 -21.63 0.13
CA TRP A 121 9.15 -21.36 -1.04
C TRP A 121 10.05 -21.09 -2.25
N LYS A 122 10.40 -22.19 -3.01
CA LYS A 122 11.41 -22.17 -4.08
C LYS A 122 10.83 -22.06 -5.48
N SER A 123 9.52 -22.17 -5.62
CA SER A 123 8.81 -22.10 -6.88
C SER A 123 7.55 -21.26 -6.76
N PRO A 124 7.10 -20.60 -7.83
CA PRO A 124 5.87 -19.82 -7.85
C PRO A 124 4.65 -20.67 -7.40
N LEU A 125 3.85 -20.10 -6.53
CA LEU A 125 2.62 -20.71 -6.05
C LEU A 125 1.46 -20.53 -7.05
N GLY A 126 1.49 -19.44 -7.82
CA GLY A 126 0.49 -19.15 -8.84
C GLY A 126 -0.94 -19.17 -8.25
N LYS A 127 -1.86 -19.88 -8.92
CA LYS A 127 -3.27 -19.97 -8.53
C LYS A 127 -3.55 -20.65 -7.18
N ARG A 128 -2.54 -21.15 -6.49
CA ARG A 128 -2.69 -21.61 -5.09
C ARG A 128 -2.80 -20.44 -4.09
N VAL A 129 -2.46 -19.22 -4.55
CA VAL A 129 -2.61 -17.97 -3.81
C VAL A 129 -3.81 -17.21 -4.34
N VAL A 130 -4.64 -16.67 -3.45
CA VAL A 130 -5.64 -15.66 -3.79
C VAL A 130 -5.41 -14.40 -2.97
N ILE A 131 -5.43 -13.26 -3.66
CA ILE A 131 -5.47 -11.94 -3.04
C ILE A 131 -6.93 -11.52 -2.94
N ILE A 132 -7.36 -11.11 -1.74
CA ILE A 132 -8.75 -10.73 -1.47
C ILE A 132 -8.84 -9.32 -0.91
N ASP A 133 -9.60 -8.50 -1.62
CA ASP A 133 -10.13 -7.25 -1.12
C ASP A 133 -11.56 -7.46 -0.62
N THR A 134 -11.81 -7.17 0.64
CA THR A 134 -13.15 -7.29 1.24
C THR A 134 -13.63 -5.93 1.70
N ASP A 135 -14.77 -5.45 1.17
CA ASP A 135 -15.34 -4.17 1.57
C ASP A 135 -16.87 -4.24 1.58
N THR A 136 -17.48 -3.72 2.65
CA THR A 136 -18.94 -3.62 2.79
C THR A 136 -19.50 -2.37 2.07
N ARG A 137 -18.63 -1.45 1.64
CA ARG A 137 -18.96 -0.15 1.07
C ARG A 137 -18.77 -0.06 -0.44
N LEU A 138 -18.62 -1.22 -1.11
CA LEU A 138 -18.50 -1.25 -2.58
C LEU A 138 -19.80 -0.81 -3.24
N ASP A 139 -19.69 0.13 -4.16
CA ASP A 139 -20.81 0.70 -4.93
C ASP A 139 -20.48 0.67 -6.43
N ASP A 140 -21.25 -0.10 -7.19
CA ASP A 140 -21.13 -0.22 -8.65
C ASP A 140 -21.64 1.00 -9.42
N LYS A 141 -22.38 1.87 -8.75
CA LYS A 141 -22.89 3.13 -9.33
C LYS A 141 -21.91 4.30 -9.15
N LYS A 142 -20.94 4.13 -8.26
CA LYS A 142 -19.97 5.18 -7.95
C LYS A 142 -18.91 5.22 -9.05
N GLU A 143 -18.83 6.35 -9.75
CA GLU A 143 -17.82 6.62 -10.76
C GLU A 143 -16.38 6.51 -10.18
N ASN A 144 -15.43 6.25 -11.06
CA ASN A 144 -14.01 6.13 -10.77
C ASN A 144 -13.69 5.05 -9.72
N THR A 145 -14.39 3.93 -9.77
CA THR A 145 -14.16 2.74 -8.92
C THR A 145 -13.98 1.49 -9.76
N MET A 146 -13.43 0.42 -9.15
CA MET A 146 -13.20 -0.86 -9.84
C MET A 146 -14.47 -1.52 -10.39
N LEU A 147 -15.64 -1.20 -9.85
CA LEU A 147 -16.91 -1.81 -10.26
C LEU A 147 -17.66 -0.98 -11.31
N HIS A 148 -17.22 0.25 -11.55
CA HIS A 148 -17.82 1.11 -12.57
C HIS A 148 -17.22 0.80 -13.94
N ASP A 149 -18.04 0.67 -14.95
CA ASP A 149 -17.65 0.26 -16.33
C ASP A 149 -17.03 1.38 -17.17
N CYS A 150 -16.99 2.63 -16.68
CA CYS A 150 -16.26 3.71 -17.32
C CYS A 150 -14.76 3.62 -17.04
N PRO A 151 -13.92 4.09 -17.97
CA PRO A 151 -12.48 4.19 -17.73
C PRO A 151 -12.14 4.97 -16.46
N LEU A 152 -11.13 4.50 -15.72
CA LEU A 152 -10.67 5.18 -14.51
C LEU A 152 -10.02 6.54 -14.87
N ASP A 153 -10.40 7.58 -14.15
CA ASP A 153 -9.71 8.87 -14.16
C ASP A 153 -8.55 8.81 -13.16
N ILE A 154 -7.36 8.57 -13.67
CA ILE A 154 -6.15 8.37 -12.86
C ILE A 154 -5.78 9.62 -12.04
N PRO A 155 -5.85 10.86 -12.57
CA PRO A 155 -5.56 12.08 -11.80
C PRO A 155 -6.45 12.27 -10.57
N SER A 156 -7.69 11.82 -10.62
CA SER A 156 -8.66 11.92 -9.51
C SER A 156 -8.98 10.57 -8.86
N LEU A 157 -8.13 9.56 -9.03
CA LEU A 157 -8.37 8.21 -8.55
C LEU A 157 -8.58 8.18 -7.03
N PRO A 158 -9.70 7.65 -6.52
CA PRO A 158 -9.92 7.49 -5.09
C PRO A 158 -8.88 6.55 -4.46
N GLY A 159 -8.44 6.85 -3.23
CA GLY A 159 -7.44 6.04 -2.54
C GLY A 159 -7.80 4.55 -2.48
N ARG A 160 -9.05 4.22 -2.19
CA ARG A 160 -9.53 2.83 -2.15
C ARG A 160 -9.41 2.13 -3.49
N THR A 161 -9.77 2.81 -4.58
CA THR A 161 -9.63 2.27 -5.93
C THR A 161 -8.17 2.05 -6.29
N GLY A 162 -7.27 2.97 -5.86
CA GLY A 162 -5.83 2.83 -6.04
C GLY A 162 -5.28 1.56 -5.38
N GLY A 163 -5.73 1.23 -4.16
CA GLY A 163 -5.34 -0.02 -3.48
C GLY A 163 -5.84 -1.27 -4.21
N HIS A 164 -7.14 -1.34 -4.50
CA HIS A 164 -7.71 -2.47 -5.25
C HIS A 164 -7.00 -2.69 -6.60
N LEU A 165 -6.69 -1.61 -7.32
CA LEU A 165 -5.98 -1.71 -8.59
C LEU A 165 -4.54 -2.20 -8.41
N ASN A 166 -3.83 -1.75 -7.37
CA ASN A 166 -2.49 -2.25 -7.02
C ASN A 166 -2.51 -3.76 -6.75
N HIS A 167 -3.45 -4.23 -5.93
CA HIS A 167 -3.59 -5.65 -5.58
C HIS A 167 -3.91 -6.50 -6.80
N TYR A 168 -4.79 -6.02 -7.67
CA TYR A 168 -5.15 -6.71 -8.90
C TYR A 168 -3.96 -6.80 -9.88
N ILE A 169 -3.21 -5.71 -10.06
CA ILE A 169 -1.99 -5.69 -10.89
C ILE A 169 -0.95 -6.68 -10.33
N TYR A 170 -0.71 -6.66 -9.01
CA TYR A 170 0.23 -7.58 -8.37
C TYR A 170 -0.19 -9.05 -8.58
N ALA A 171 -1.47 -9.37 -8.43
CA ALA A 171 -2.00 -10.69 -8.71
C ALA A 171 -1.76 -11.12 -10.16
N MET A 172 -2.01 -10.24 -11.14
CA MET A 172 -1.77 -10.53 -12.56
C MET A 172 -0.30 -10.78 -12.87
N ILE A 173 0.62 -9.97 -12.31
CA ILE A 173 2.06 -10.11 -12.54
C ILE A 173 2.56 -11.47 -12.07
N HIS A 174 2.13 -11.93 -10.90
CA HIS A 174 2.61 -13.17 -10.28
C HIS A 174 1.73 -14.39 -10.58
N GLY A 175 0.65 -14.21 -11.34
CA GLY A 175 -0.26 -15.29 -11.69
C GLY A 175 -1.13 -15.80 -10.53
N TYR A 176 -1.31 -14.99 -9.49
CA TYR A 176 -2.21 -15.30 -8.37
C TYR A 176 -3.69 -15.11 -8.77
N ASP A 177 -4.60 -15.69 -8.01
CA ASP A 177 -6.00 -15.33 -8.12
C ASP A 177 -6.29 -14.01 -7.41
N TYR A 178 -7.33 -13.32 -7.85
CA TYR A 178 -7.80 -12.08 -7.23
C TYR A 178 -9.32 -12.12 -7.05
N ARG A 179 -9.80 -11.65 -5.91
CA ARG A 179 -11.22 -11.50 -5.64
C ARG A 179 -11.49 -10.15 -4.96
N LEU A 180 -12.41 -9.38 -5.54
CA LEU A 180 -13.00 -8.21 -4.92
C LEU A 180 -14.37 -8.60 -4.39
N VAL A 181 -14.51 -8.64 -3.06
CA VAL A 181 -15.69 -9.17 -2.38
C VAL A 181 -16.50 -8.04 -1.77
N ARG A 182 -17.73 -7.85 -2.26
CA ARG A 182 -18.73 -7.05 -1.59
C ARG A 182 -19.35 -7.88 -0.47
N ALA A 183 -19.04 -7.55 0.77
CA ALA A 183 -19.60 -8.23 1.94
C ALA A 183 -20.82 -7.46 2.48
N ALA A 184 -21.74 -8.19 3.10
CA ALA A 184 -22.79 -7.56 3.90
C ALA A 184 -22.24 -7.13 5.25
N ASP A 185 -22.69 -5.96 5.76
CA ASP A 185 -22.34 -5.54 7.11
C ASP A 185 -22.98 -6.47 8.15
N TYR A 186 -22.25 -6.72 9.23
CA TYR A 186 -22.84 -7.31 10.42
C TYR A 186 -23.75 -6.28 11.11
N PRO A 187 -24.92 -6.66 11.60
CA PRO A 187 -25.81 -5.73 12.32
C PRO A 187 -25.31 -5.38 13.72
N ASP A 188 -24.42 -6.22 14.29
CA ASP A 188 -23.98 -6.17 15.68
C ASP A 188 -22.50 -5.75 15.86
N ARG A 189 -21.78 -5.45 14.77
CA ARG A 189 -20.35 -5.11 14.83
C ARG A 189 -19.89 -4.30 13.63
N HIS A 190 -18.70 -3.72 13.72
CA HIS A 190 -18.12 -2.90 12.64
C HIS A 190 -17.85 -3.73 11.37
N GLY A 191 -17.95 -3.08 10.20
CA GLY A 191 -17.81 -3.74 8.89
C GLY A 191 -16.49 -4.50 8.68
N THR A 192 -15.39 -4.18 9.38
CA THR A 192 -14.12 -4.92 9.27
C THR A 192 -14.22 -6.36 9.78
N TRP A 193 -15.18 -6.68 10.62
CA TRP A 193 -15.41 -8.03 11.12
C TRP A 193 -15.79 -9.06 10.04
N VAL A 194 -16.06 -8.62 8.80
CA VAL A 194 -16.30 -9.54 7.68
C VAL A 194 -15.02 -10.26 7.23
N LYS A 195 -13.83 -9.70 7.52
CA LYS A 195 -12.54 -10.24 7.08
C LYS A 195 -12.29 -11.69 7.55
N PRO A 196 -12.45 -12.04 8.83
CA PRO A 196 -12.25 -13.42 9.28
C PRO A 196 -13.10 -14.43 8.53
N ALA A 197 -14.40 -14.16 8.36
CA ALA A 197 -15.34 -15.07 7.69
C ALA A 197 -14.98 -15.26 6.20
N ILE A 198 -14.70 -14.20 5.50
CA ILE A 198 -14.34 -14.24 4.06
C ILE A 198 -13.00 -14.96 3.85
N THR A 199 -11.99 -14.66 4.68
CA THR A 199 -10.68 -15.35 4.62
C THR A 199 -10.83 -16.84 4.89
N LYS A 200 -11.60 -17.22 5.92
CA LYS A 200 -11.90 -18.61 6.25
C LYS A 200 -12.54 -19.36 5.07
N GLU A 201 -13.49 -18.73 4.40
CA GLU A 201 -14.17 -19.35 3.24
C GLU A 201 -13.20 -19.53 2.06
N ALA A 202 -12.37 -18.54 1.75
CA ALA A 202 -11.40 -18.61 0.67
C ALA A 202 -10.30 -19.67 0.89
N LEU A 203 -9.93 -19.93 2.13
CA LEU A 203 -8.98 -20.99 2.50
C LEU A 203 -9.48 -22.41 2.22
N LYS A 204 -10.76 -22.60 1.86
CA LYS A 204 -11.28 -23.91 1.43
C LYS A 204 -10.84 -24.27 0.01
N THR A 205 -10.42 -23.31 -0.79
CA THR A 205 -10.11 -23.48 -2.21
C THR A 205 -8.69 -23.06 -2.60
N HIS A 206 -7.97 -22.38 -1.72
CA HIS A 206 -6.61 -21.89 -1.97
C HIS A 206 -5.68 -22.28 -0.82
N ASP A 207 -4.42 -22.53 -1.12
CA ASP A 207 -3.40 -22.84 -0.12
C ASP A 207 -3.04 -21.61 0.72
N PHE A 208 -3.09 -20.42 0.08
CA PHE A 208 -2.84 -19.13 0.73
C PHE A 208 -3.90 -18.10 0.37
N VAL A 209 -4.33 -17.37 1.38
CA VAL A 209 -5.19 -16.20 1.24
C VAL A 209 -4.44 -14.98 1.74
N ILE A 210 -4.32 -13.97 0.89
CA ILE A 210 -3.74 -12.68 1.23
C ILE A 210 -4.88 -11.68 1.33
N SER A 211 -5.23 -11.31 2.55
CA SER A 211 -6.26 -10.31 2.82
C SER A 211 -5.61 -8.95 3.01
N LEU A 212 -6.07 -7.93 2.26
CA LEU A 212 -5.55 -6.57 2.35
C LEU A 212 -6.66 -5.56 2.63
N ASP A 213 -6.29 -4.49 3.33
CA ASP A 213 -7.09 -3.28 3.38
C ASP A 213 -6.90 -2.47 2.09
N SER A 214 -7.95 -1.83 1.62
CA SER A 214 -7.93 -1.03 0.39
C SER A 214 -7.00 0.20 0.43
N ASP A 215 -6.37 0.48 1.55
CA ASP A 215 -5.35 1.49 1.75
C ASP A 215 -3.95 0.91 2.01
N ALA A 216 -3.79 -0.41 1.92
CA ALA A 216 -2.50 -1.09 1.80
C ALA A 216 -2.06 -1.12 0.33
N VAL A 217 -0.75 -1.16 0.06
CA VAL A 217 -0.18 -1.13 -1.30
C VAL A 217 1.11 -1.95 -1.34
N PHE A 218 1.22 -2.90 -2.26
CA PHE A 218 2.51 -3.50 -2.60
C PHE A 218 3.40 -2.45 -3.26
N THR A 219 4.53 -2.14 -2.66
CA THR A 219 5.46 -1.10 -3.11
C THR A 219 6.42 -1.59 -4.19
N HIS A 220 6.72 -2.89 -4.21
CA HIS A 220 7.58 -3.57 -5.17
C HIS A 220 6.78 -4.63 -5.92
N LEU A 221 6.23 -4.26 -7.09
CA LEU A 221 5.41 -5.17 -7.90
C LEU A 221 6.23 -6.33 -8.52
N ASP A 222 7.53 -6.17 -8.61
CA ASP A 222 8.48 -7.16 -9.12
C ASP A 222 8.91 -8.19 -8.06
N LEU A 223 8.55 -8.01 -6.79
CA LEU A 223 8.96 -8.90 -5.70
C LEU A 223 7.85 -9.92 -5.38
N PRO A 224 8.05 -11.22 -5.67
CA PRO A 224 7.00 -12.21 -5.45
C PRO A 224 6.73 -12.48 -3.98
N LEU A 225 5.49 -12.87 -3.66
CA LEU A 225 5.06 -13.18 -2.30
C LEU A 225 5.91 -14.29 -1.67
N GLU A 226 6.29 -15.30 -2.45
CA GLU A 226 7.13 -16.44 -2.00
C GLU A 226 8.48 -15.96 -1.47
N TRP A 227 9.06 -14.94 -2.09
CA TRP A 227 10.29 -14.32 -1.61
C TRP A 227 10.07 -13.63 -0.26
N LEU A 228 8.98 -12.87 -0.13
CA LEU A 228 8.58 -12.22 1.12
C LEU A 228 8.27 -13.23 2.22
N MET A 229 7.60 -14.34 1.88
CA MET A 229 7.32 -15.42 2.82
C MET A 229 8.62 -16.06 3.34
N ASN A 230 9.61 -16.24 2.48
CA ASN A 230 10.93 -16.72 2.90
C ASN A 230 11.63 -15.70 3.81
N LEU A 231 11.60 -14.40 3.46
CA LEU A 231 12.17 -13.32 4.28
C LEU A 231 11.54 -13.25 5.68
N TRP A 232 10.25 -13.48 5.75
CA TRP A 232 9.48 -13.43 7.00
C TRP A 232 9.43 -14.78 7.73
N ASP A 233 10.16 -15.80 7.25
CA ASP A 233 10.18 -17.14 7.82
C ASP A 233 8.78 -17.74 8.00
N VAL A 234 7.92 -17.59 6.99
CA VAL A 234 6.63 -18.27 6.91
C VAL A 234 6.88 -19.72 6.57
N THR A 235 6.51 -20.62 7.47
CA THR A 235 6.76 -22.07 7.36
C THR A 235 5.48 -22.80 6.95
N PRO A 236 5.56 -24.09 6.56
CA PRO A 236 4.37 -24.90 6.30
C PRO A 236 3.42 -25.06 7.51
N GLU A 237 3.91 -24.80 8.72
CA GLU A 237 3.15 -24.85 9.97
C GLU A 237 2.52 -23.51 10.35
N THR A 238 2.90 -22.41 9.67
CA THR A 238 2.37 -21.08 9.96
C THR A 238 0.90 -21.00 9.57
N LEU A 239 0.05 -20.60 10.51
CA LEU A 239 -1.39 -20.41 10.24
C LEU A 239 -1.63 -19.04 9.64
N VAL A 240 -1.06 -18.00 10.27
CA VAL A 240 -1.16 -16.62 9.80
C VAL A 240 0.16 -15.86 10.00
N ALA A 241 0.43 -14.90 9.11
CA ALA A 241 1.49 -13.90 9.29
C ALA A 241 0.89 -12.49 9.18
N MET A 242 1.20 -11.64 10.15
CA MET A 242 0.70 -10.27 10.27
C MET A 242 1.80 -9.34 10.75
N ALA A 243 1.76 -8.08 10.32
CA ALA A 243 2.71 -7.09 10.81
C ALA A 243 2.37 -6.60 12.22
N TYR A 244 3.38 -6.26 12.99
CA TYR A 244 3.16 -5.46 14.20
C TYR A 244 2.54 -4.12 13.85
N ASP A 245 1.68 -3.61 14.73
CA ASP A 245 1.26 -2.22 14.66
C ASP A 245 2.36 -1.28 15.15
N LEU A 246 2.12 0.02 15.09
CA LEU A 246 3.06 1.01 15.58
C LEU A 246 3.34 0.82 17.07
N ASP A 247 4.57 1.06 17.49
CA ASP A 247 4.93 1.11 18.91
C ASP A 247 4.46 2.43 19.55
N TRP A 248 3.14 2.48 19.81
CA TRP A 248 2.50 3.57 20.55
C TRP A 248 1.83 3.05 21.82
N LYS A 249 1.74 3.91 22.82
CA LYS A 249 1.17 3.56 24.12
C LYS A 249 -0.23 2.93 24.08
N GLY A 250 -1.01 3.18 23.01
CA GLY A 250 -2.36 2.63 22.82
C GLY A 250 -2.41 1.29 22.06
N ASP A 251 -1.29 0.85 21.50
CA ASP A 251 -1.22 -0.30 20.60
C ASP A 251 -0.65 -1.55 21.27
N TYR A 252 -0.90 -1.68 22.57
CA TYR A 252 -0.56 -2.86 23.36
C TYR A 252 -1.81 -3.58 23.83
N ASP A 253 -1.74 -4.90 23.85
CA ASP A 253 -2.80 -5.73 24.40
C ASP A 253 -2.80 -5.75 25.94
N SER A 254 -3.77 -6.46 26.52
CA SER A 254 -3.92 -6.58 27.98
C SER A 254 -2.76 -7.32 28.67
N ARG A 255 -1.89 -7.98 27.94
CA ARG A 255 -0.70 -8.70 28.43
C ARG A 255 0.60 -7.93 28.17
N GLY A 256 0.51 -6.71 27.63
CA GLY A 256 1.65 -5.87 27.35
C GLY A 256 2.42 -6.21 26.08
N ASN A 257 1.81 -6.97 25.15
CA ASN A 257 2.40 -7.25 23.86
C ASN A 257 1.82 -6.31 22.80
N LEU A 258 2.69 -5.86 21.89
CA LEU A 258 2.27 -5.03 20.76
C LEU A 258 1.21 -5.75 19.93
N ILE A 259 0.14 -5.05 19.56
CA ILE A 259 -0.93 -5.63 18.74
C ILE A 259 -0.46 -5.89 17.31
N LEU A 260 -1.14 -6.80 16.63
CA LEU A 260 -0.89 -7.14 15.23
C LEU A 260 -1.90 -6.41 14.35
N ASN A 261 -1.43 -5.84 13.25
CA ASN A 261 -2.25 -5.11 12.29
C ASN A 261 -2.84 -6.05 11.25
N THR A 262 -4.14 -5.91 10.96
CA THR A 262 -4.89 -6.75 10.01
C THR A 262 -5.07 -6.12 8.63
N GLY A 263 -4.35 -5.03 8.36
CA GLY A 263 -4.37 -4.40 7.04
C GLY A 263 -3.61 -5.19 5.97
N PHE A 264 -2.75 -6.13 6.39
CA PHE A 264 -2.11 -7.12 5.55
C PHE A 264 -1.98 -8.43 6.33
N VAL A 265 -2.62 -9.47 5.84
CA VAL A 265 -2.65 -10.81 6.47
C VAL A 265 -2.33 -11.87 5.42
N ILE A 266 -1.33 -12.70 5.69
CA ILE A 266 -1.09 -13.96 4.98
C ILE A 266 -1.73 -15.06 5.82
N ALA A 267 -2.67 -15.80 5.27
CA ALA A 267 -3.27 -16.98 5.91
C ALA A 267 -2.98 -18.23 5.07
N GLN A 268 -2.55 -19.33 5.72
CA GLN A 268 -2.24 -20.59 5.07
C GLN A 268 -3.30 -21.64 5.39
N ALA A 269 -3.73 -22.41 4.39
CA ALA A 269 -4.78 -23.41 4.52
C ALA A 269 -4.35 -24.60 5.41
N SER A 270 -5.09 -24.81 6.47
CA SER A 270 -5.03 -26.00 7.33
C SER A 270 -6.33 -26.09 8.13
N GLN A 271 -6.63 -27.27 8.70
CA GLN A 271 -7.78 -27.39 9.61
C GLN A 271 -7.62 -26.45 10.80
N ARG A 272 -6.41 -26.34 11.35
CA ARG A 272 -6.13 -25.48 12.50
C ARG A 272 -6.30 -23.98 12.15
N THR A 273 -6.02 -23.59 10.93
CA THR A 273 -6.31 -22.23 10.45
C THR A 273 -7.81 -22.00 10.32
N GLN A 274 -8.56 -22.97 9.82
CA GLN A 274 -10.03 -22.89 9.79
C GLN A 274 -10.61 -22.71 11.21
N ASP A 275 -10.09 -23.47 12.17
CA ASP A 275 -10.50 -23.37 13.57
C ASP A 275 -10.14 -21.99 14.16
N MET A 276 -8.95 -21.44 13.84
CA MET A 276 -8.53 -20.10 14.26
C MET A 276 -9.46 -19.01 13.73
N PHE A 277 -9.77 -19.01 12.44
CA PHE A 277 -10.65 -18.01 11.83
C PHE A 277 -12.10 -18.16 12.32
N GLN A 278 -12.57 -19.38 12.59
CA GLN A 278 -13.87 -19.62 13.22
C GLN A 278 -13.91 -19.03 14.64
N ARG A 279 -12.89 -19.30 15.45
CA ARG A 279 -12.77 -18.72 16.80
C ARG A 279 -12.69 -17.19 16.76
N TRP A 280 -12.00 -16.63 15.78
CA TRP A 280 -11.89 -15.19 15.61
C TRP A 280 -13.24 -14.57 15.25
N GLU A 281 -13.94 -15.14 14.27
CA GLU A 281 -15.29 -14.70 13.88
C GLU A 281 -16.29 -14.76 15.04
N ASP A 282 -16.23 -15.84 15.84
CA ASP A 282 -17.14 -16.07 16.96
C ASP A 282 -16.72 -15.37 18.25
N CYS A 283 -15.52 -14.80 18.31
CA CYS A 283 -14.95 -14.23 19.53
C CYS A 283 -15.92 -13.31 20.28
N PRO A 284 -16.62 -12.37 19.64
CA PRO A 284 -17.56 -11.49 20.34
C PRO A 284 -18.73 -12.20 21.02
N ARG A 285 -19.06 -13.42 20.56
CA ARG A 285 -20.19 -14.19 21.13
C ARG A 285 -19.75 -15.31 22.06
N SER A 286 -18.50 -15.76 21.91
CA SER A 286 -18.01 -16.98 22.59
C SER A 286 -16.92 -16.71 23.62
N THR A 287 -16.32 -15.52 23.64
CA THR A 287 -15.22 -15.17 24.54
C THR A 287 -15.59 -13.97 25.40
N PRO A 288 -15.72 -14.11 26.73
CA PRO A 288 -16.05 -13.00 27.61
C PRO A 288 -15.09 -11.82 27.44
N GLY A 289 -15.64 -10.62 27.25
CA GLY A 289 -14.91 -9.39 27.03
C GLY A 289 -14.55 -9.10 25.56
N CYS A 290 -14.65 -10.08 24.66
CA CYS A 290 -14.35 -9.85 23.25
C CYS A 290 -15.42 -9.00 22.54
N GLU A 291 -16.66 -9.00 23.02
CA GLU A 291 -17.77 -8.15 22.57
C GLU A 291 -17.45 -6.63 22.66
N HIS A 292 -16.51 -6.27 23.55
CA HIS A 292 -15.99 -4.92 23.65
C HIS A 292 -15.43 -4.37 22.32
N TRP A 293 -14.90 -5.28 21.48
CA TRP A 293 -14.29 -4.93 20.20
C TRP A 293 -15.27 -4.90 19.04
N ASN A 294 -16.56 -5.10 19.26
CA ASN A 294 -17.57 -5.04 18.19
C ASN A 294 -17.50 -3.71 17.44
N PHE A 295 -17.48 -2.59 18.16
CA PHE A 295 -17.44 -1.24 17.59
C PHE A 295 -16.26 -0.41 18.08
N LYS A 296 -15.54 -0.87 19.11
CA LYS A 296 -14.35 -0.17 19.59
C LYS A 296 -13.17 -0.39 18.64
N TRP A 297 -12.45 0.67 18.37
CA TRP A 297 -11.18 0.64 17.65
C TRP A 297 -10.15 -0.26 18.39
N ALA A 298 -9.42 -1.17 17.71
CA ALA A 298 -9.41 -1.45 16.28
C ALA A 298 -10.16 -2.76 15.93
N HIS A 299 -11.35 -2.96 16.49
CA HIS A 299 -12.31 -3.98 16.07
C HIS A 299 -11.75 -5.42 16.09
N GLU A 300 -11.87 -6.16 14.98
CA GLU A 300 -11.40 -7.53 14.81
C GLU A 300 -9.88 -7.67 15.03
N GLN A 301 -9.10 -6.66 14.69
CA GLN A 301 -7.65 -6.61 14.93
C GLN A 301 -7.31 -6.69 16.42
N SER A 302 -7.99 -5.88 17.24
CA SER A 302 -7.82 -5.90 18.69
C SER A 302 -8.29 -7.25 19.27
N ALA A 303 -9.42 -7.78 18.79
CA ALA A 303 -9.91 -9.08 19.23
C ALA A 303 -8.90 -10.20 18.94
N PHE A 304 -8.29 -10.21 17.75
CA PHE A 304 -7.21 -11.16 17.45
C PHE A 304 -6.05 -11.03 18.44
N SER A 305 -5.60 -9.81 18.66
CA SER A 305 -4.41 -9.56 19.47
C SER A 305 -4.62 -9.79 20.97
N HIS A 306 -5.83 -9.54 21.49
CA HIS A 306 -6.13 -9.75 22.91
C HIS A 306 -6.49 -11.19 23.25
N TYR A 307 -7.08 -11.97 22.30
CA TYR A 307 -7.66 -13.28 22.58
C TYR A 307 -7.09 -14.37 21.67
N ILE A 308 -7.30 -14.28 20.36
CA ILE A 308 -7.10 -15.38 19.42
C ILE A 308 -5.66 -15.85 19.35
N ARG A 309 -4.69 -14.93 19.27
CA ARG A 309 -3.26 -15.30 19.22
C ARG A 309 -2.78 -16.07 20.45
N TYR A 310 -3.51 -16.03 21.56
CA TYR A 310 -3.18 -16.75 22.78
C TYR A 310 -3.83 -18.12 22.86
N GLU A 311 -4.92 -18.33 22.15
CA GLU A 311 -5.52 -19.66 21.96
C GLU A 311 -4.71 -20.47 20.93
N PHE A 312 -4.14 -19.78 19.93
CA PHE A 312 -3.31 -20.37 18.88
C PHE A 312 -1.87 -19.91 19.06
N ASN A 313 -1.14 -20.58 19.95
CA ASN A 313 0.17 -20.13 20.45
C ASN A 313 1.30 -21.16 20.29
N ARG A 314 1.16 -22.14 19.39
CA ARG A 314 2.28 -22.98 19.01
C ARG A 314 3.33 -22.13 18.31
N THR A 315 4.59 -22.55 18.33
CA THR A 315 5.76 -21.77 17.89
C THR A 315 5.60 -21.13 16.52
N HIS A 316 4.86 -21.77 15.61
CA HIS A 316 4.70 -21.29 14.22
C HIS A 316 3.26 -20.84 13.90
N ASP A 317 2.30 -20.93 14.83
CA ASP A 317 0.91 -20.58 14.54
C ASP A 317 0.76 -19.14 14.04
N VAL A 318 1.38 -18.18 14.70
CA VAL A 318 1.33 -16.74 14.35
C VAL A 318 2.73 -16.22 14.08
N LYS A 319 2.99 -15.80 12.84
CA LYS A 319 4.25 -15.18 12.47
C LYS A 319 4.11 -13.66 12.50
N ASN A 320 4.97 -13.02 13.28
CA ASN A 320 5.00 -11.57 13.38
C ASN A 320 5.94 -11.00 12.33
N ILE A 321 5.43 -10.12 11.48
CA ILE A 321 6.20 -9.40 10.47
C ILE A 321 6.63 -8.05 11.09
N PRO A 322 7.89 -7.61 10.89
CA PRO A 322 8.29 -6.28 11.35
C PRO A 322 7.37 -5.18 10.79
N CYS A 323 6.98 -4.22 11.62
CA CYS A 323 6.16 -3.07 11.21
C CYS A 323 6.75 -2.36 9.98
N ASN A 324 8.07 -2.16 9.97
CA ASN A 324 8.77 -1.53 8.86
C ASN A 324 8.63 -2.28 7.53
N HIS A 325 8.36 -3.59 7.55
CA HIS A 325 8.24 -4.39 6.34
C HIS A 325 6.86 -4.33 5.71
N ALA A 326 5.79 -4.42 6.52
CA ALA A 326 4.44 -4.61 5.98
C ALA A 326 3.35 -3.84 6.74
N ASN A 327 3.69 -2.72 7.34
CA ASN A 327 2.74 -1.80 7.95
C ASN A 327 3.34 -0.37 7.97
N GLY A 328 2.52 0.64 8.28
CA GLY A 328 2.99 2.02 8.26
C GLY A 328 3.26 2.56 6.85
N ASN A 329 3.73 3.77 6.79
CA ASN A 329 4.10 4.44 5.53
C ASN A 329 4.90 5.73 5.80
N GLU A 330 5.62 6.21 4.79
CA GLU A 330 6.46 7.40 4.87
C GLU A 330 5.71 8.71 5.16
N TYR A 331 4.39 8.75 4.99
CA TYR A 331 3.56 9.96 5.19
C TYR A 331 2.94 10.04 6.60
N SER A 332 2.83 8.91 7.31
CA SER A 332 1.98 8.82 8.51
C SER A 332 2.67 9.23 9.80
N LEU A 333 3.99 9.32 9.86
CA LEU A 333 4.70 9.17 11.11
C LEU A 333 5.67 10.31 11.45
N ASN A 334 5.46 11.50 10.91
CA ASN A 334 6.27 12.68 11.25
C ASN A 334 7.79 12.37 11.30
N GLY A 335 8.27 11.53 10.38
CA GLY A 335 9.67 11.12 10.32
C GLY A 335 10.04 9.91 11.21
N ASN A 336 9.07 9.16 11.74
CA ASN A 336 9.39 7.90 12.41
C ASN A 336 9.84 6.85 11.39
N CYS A 337 11.14 6.57 11.35
CA CYS A 337 11.78 5.64 10.43
C CYS A 337 11.50 4.16 10.75
N GLU A 338 10.82 3.87 11.88
CA GLU A 338 10.70 2.49 12.39
C GLU A 338 9.52 1.71 11.78
N CYS A 339 8.63 2.37 11.02
CA CYS A 339 7.48 1.71 10.42
C CYS A 339 7.08 2.38 9.10
N GLN A 340 7.82 2.09 8.02
CA GLN A 340 7.61 2.74 6.70
C GLN A 340 6.85 1.87 5.70
N GLY A 341 6.62 0.59 5.98
CA GLY A 341 5.94 -0.31 5.05
C GLY A 341 6.73 -0.53 3.77
N VAL A 342 8.00 -0.96 3.91
CA VAL A 342 8.95 -1.08 2.77
C VAL A 342 8.40 -1.99 1.67
N PHE A 343 7.74 -3.10 2.00
CA PHE A 343 7.19 -4.04 1.03
C PHE A 343 5.68 -3.90 0.86
N VAL A 344 4.97 -3.60 1.97
CA VAL A 344 3.54 -3.27 1.96
C VAL A 344 3.33 -2.01 2.77
N SER A 345 3.04 -0.91 2.08
CA SER A 345 2.72 0.37 2.70
C SER A 345 1.25 0.42 3.09
N HIS A 346 0.94 0.71 4.35
CA HIS A 346 -0.43 0.77 4.85
C HIS A 346 -0.80 2.21 5.26
N ASN A 347 -1.74 2.81 4.54
CA ASN A 347 -1.97 4.24 4.50
C ASN A 347 -3.20 4.69 5.32
N TRP A 348 -3.45 4.14 6.51
CA TRP A 348 -4.67 4.42 7.30
C TRP A 348 -4.91 5.91 7.59
N LYS A 349 -3.87 6.73 7.78
CA LYS A 349 -3.99 8.19 7.95
C LYS A 349 -3.82 8.99 6.67
N SER A 350 -3.27 8.39 5.63
CA SER A 350 -2.91 9.02 4.35
C SER A 350 -3.53 8.33 3.14
N LYS A 351 -4.77 7.85 3.27
CA LYS A 351 -5.50 7.07 2.25
C LYS A 351 -5.52 7.73 0.87
N HIS A 352 -5.50 9.06 0.81
CA HIS A 352 -5.44 9.84 -0.41
C HIS A 352 -4.10 9.70 -1.17
N LYS A 353 -3.07 9.16 -0.51
CA LYS A 353 -1.76 8.90 -1.12
C LYS A 353 -1.66 7.55 -1.84
N THR A 354 -2.64 6.67 -1.66
CA THR A 354 -2.63 5.34 -2.27
C THR A 354 -2.51 5.37 -3.81
N PRO A 355 -3.16 6.29 -4.56
CA PRO A 355 -2.96 6.39 -6.02
C PRO A 355 -1.54 6.82 -6.42
N GLU A 356 -0.90 7.69 -5.65
CA GLU A 356 0.48 8.08 -5.86
C GLU A 356 1.42 6.88 -5.66
N LEU A 357 1.20 6.11 -4.60
CA LEU A 357 1.98 4.90 -4.31
C LEU A 357 1.76 3.80 -5.37
N LEU A 358 0.54 3.62 -5.87
CA LEU A 358 0.27 2.75 -7.02
C LEU A 358 1.11 3.18 -8.24
N SER A 359 1.07 4.45 -8.60
CA SER A 359 1.85 4.97 -9.73
C SER A 359 3.34 4.78 -9.52
N ARG A 360 3.84 5.05 -8.31
CA ARG A 360 5.24 4.84 -7.93
C ARG A 360 5.64 3.37 -8.03
N SER A 361 4.84 2.43 -7.53
CA SER A 361 5.16 1.00 -7.59
C SER A 361 5.30 0.48 -9.02
N ILE A 362 4.46 0.95 -9.93
CA ILE A 362 4.57 0.64 -11.36
C ILE A 362 5.85 1.24 -11.94
N MET A 363 6.10 2.54 -11.72
CA MET A 363 7.25 3.24 -12.27
C MET A 363 8.58 2.74 -11.71
N THR A 364 8.65 2.40 -10.42
CA THR A 364 9.88 1.85 -9.81
C THR A 364 10.29 0.56 -10.48
N SER A 365 9.35 -0.34 -10.77
CA SER A 365 9.64 -1.61 -11.43
C SER A 365 10.09 -1.44 -12.89
N LEU A 366 9.49 -0.49 -13.64
CA LEU A 366 9.75 -0.30 -15.07
C LEU A 366 10.92 0.64 -15.36
N ALA A 367 10.97 1.81 -14.70
CA ALA A 367 11.88 2.90 -15.07
C ALA A 367 13.36 2.49 -14.98
N ARG A 368 13.71 1.66 -13.99
CA ARG A 368 15.09 1.15 -13.85
C ARG A 368 15.53 0.34 -15.06
N ARG A 369 14.66 -0.52 -15.58
CA ARG A 369 14.96 -1.35 -16.74
C ARG A 369 15.02 -0.52 -18.02
N VAL A 370 14.09 0.42 -18.18
CA VAL A 370 14.12 1.36 -19.31
C VAL A 370 15.41 2.18 -19.29
N HIS A 371 15.81 2.68 -18.10
CA HIS A 371 17.07 3.42 -17.95
C HIS A 371 18.30 2.54 -18.21
N ALA A 372 18.31 1.31 -17.73
CA ALA A 372 19.39 0.38 -18.02
C ALA A 372 19.47 0.06 -19.53
N GLN A 373 18.34 -0.13 -20.20
CA GLN A 373 18.29 -0.33 -21.65
C GLN A 373 18.84 0.91 -22.38
N PHE A 374 18.44 2.13 -21.98
CA PHE A 374 19.00 3.36 -22.56
C PHE A 374 20.54 3.39 -22.46
N HIS A 375 21.11 2.95 -21.32
CA HIS A 375 22.56 2.90 -21.17
C HIS A 375 23.23 1.82 -21.99
N ASN A 376 22.56 0.70 -22.23
CA ASN A 376 23.06 -0.32 -23.14
C ASN A 376 23.16 0.19 -24.60
N ASP A 377 22.18 0.98 -24.99
CA ASP A 377 22.03 1.49 -26.35
C ASP A 377 22.60 2.92 -26.48
N ILE A 378 23.29 3.44 -25.48
CA ILE A 378 23.70 4.85 -25.38
C ILE A 378 24.52 5.31 -26.59
N LYS A 379 25.33 4.42 -27.17
CA LYS A 379 26.17 4.73 -28.32
C LYS A 379 25.36 5.06 -29.58
N ASP A 380 24.17 4.47 -29.68
CA ASP A 380 23.28 4.64 -30.82
C ASP A 380 22.22 5.73 -30.57
N LEU A 381 21.97 6.05 -29.31
CA LEU A 381 20.91 6.99 -28.89
C LEU A 381 21.42 8.37 -28.51
N TYR A 382 22.64 8.46 -27.97
CA TYR A 382 23.19 9.72 -27.43
C TYR A 382 24.15 10.36 -28.43
N ILE A 383 23.88 11.60 -28.77
CA ILE A 383 24.73 12.43 -29.62
C ILE A 383 25.22 13.62 -28.78
N ASP A 384 26.52 13.73 -28.61
CA ASP A 384 27.13 14.88 -27.95
C ASP A 384 27.43 15.97 -29.00
N ALA A 385 26.62 17.01 -29.05
CA ALA A 385 26.80 18.16 -29.88
C ALA A 385 27.31 19.39 -29.10
N SER A 386 27.78 19.21 -27.86
CA SER A 386 28.21 20.34 -26.99
C SER A 386 29.39 21.15 -27.50
N SER A 387 30.22 20.55 -28.37
CA SER A 387 31.37 21.20 -29.01
C SER A 387 31.05 21.86 -30.34
N GLN A 388 29.83 21.73 -30.85
CA GLN A 388 29.44 22.30 -32.14
C GLN A 388 28.98 23.76 -31.98
N THR A 389 29.20 24.57 -33.03
CA THR A 389 28.70 25.96 -33.12
C THR A 389 27.40 26.01 -33.92
N TYR A 390 26.51 26.94 -33.58
CA TYR A 390 25.25 27.10 -34.30
C TYR A 390 25.45 27.89 -35.60
N PRO A 391 24.77 27.55 -36.71
CA PRO A 391 23.85 26.41 -36.86
C PRO A 391 24.58 25.07 -36.88
N ILE A 392 23.94 24.04 -36.29
CA ILE A 392 24.48 22.68 -36.25
C ILE A 392 24.25 22.01 -37.62
N GLU A 393 25.33 21.63 -38.28
CA GLU A 393 25.29 20.91 -39.57
C GLU A 393 25.82 19.47 -39.36
N GLY A 394 25.16 18.50 -39.99
CA GLY A 394 25.68 17.13 -40.08
C GLY A 394 25.57 16.27 -38.81
N LEU A 395 24.49 16.44 -38.01
CA LEU A 395 24.24 15.63 -36.82
C LEU A 395 24.08 14.14 -37.06
N GLY A 396 24.03 13.66 -38.33
CA GLY A 396 23.92 12.23 -38.67
C GLY A 396 22.65 11.57 -38.16
N ILE A 397 21.58 12.30 -37.85
CA ILE A 397 20.27 11.75 -37.52
C ILE A 397 19.67 11.20 -38.80
N GLN A 398 19.66 9.87 -38.96
CA GLN A 398 19.00 9.14 -40.04
C GLN A 398 17.64 8.63 -39.57
#